data_5b05dd4e9346aef41c78c73d17e23c90
#
_entry.id   5b05dd4e9346aef41c78c73d17e23c90
#
_cell.length_a   1.000
_cell.length_b   1.000
_cell.length_c   1.000
_cell.angle_alpha   90.00
_cell.angle_beta   90.00
_cell.angle_gamma   90.00
#
_symmetry.space_group_name_H-M   'P 1'
#
loop_
_entity.id
_entity.type
_entity.pdbx_description
1 polymer ?
#
loop_
_entity_poly.entity_id
_entity_poly.type
_entity_poly.pdbx_seq_one_letter_code
_entity_poly.pdbx_strand_id
1 'polypeptide(L)'
;WQKLAKLILQFKTETGRTVLSEDKLEKIDEYRQRFFGLMEDDLKTPEALSVLYEVTKSNIPGSDKYDLLVEFDEVLGLGFRTLQLTDQPTALITDLATVSEEVRQLVEQRQTARTAKDWQAADTARDSLVKLGYEVIDVTTGPQLRPIHPIVEKGQ
;
A
#
# COMPACT_ATOMS: atom_id res chain seq x y z
N TRP A 1 -1.41 -5.55 -1.08
CA TRP A 1 -1.68 -4.59 -0.01
C TRP A 1 -1.78 -3.15 -0.52
N GLN A 2 -0.78 -2.64 -1.24
CA GLN A 2 -0.72 -1.23 -1.68
C GLN A 2 -1.95 -0.76 -2.48
N LYS A 3 -2.49 -1.61 -3.38
CA LYS A 3 -3.70 -1.27 -4.14
C LYS A 3 -4.93 -1.16 -3.24
N LEU A 4 -5.06 -2.05 -2.27
CA LEU A 4 -6.16 -2.04 -1.31
C LEU A 4 -6.08 -0.80 -0.41
N ALA A 5 -4.92 -0.53 0.19
CA ALA A 5 -4.69 0.65 1.01
C ALA A 5 -5.03 1.96 0.28
N LYS A 6 -4.63 2.08 -1.00
CA LYS A 6 -4.97 3.24 -1.83
C LYS A 6 -6.49 3.40 -2.02
N LEU A 7 -7.20 2.30 -2.29
CA LEU A 7 -8.66 2.34 -2.46
C LEU A 7 -9.36 2.73 -1.16
N ILE A 8 -8.93 2.17 -0.03
CA ILE A 8 -9.50 2.51 1.29
C ILE A 8 -9.30 3.99 1.62
N LEU A 9 -8.10 4.53 1.37
CA LEU A 9 -7.84 5.96 1.55
C LEU A 9 -8.68 6.83 0.62
N GLN A 10 -8.88 6.42 -0.63
CA GLN A 10 -9.78 7.10 -1.55
C GLN A 10 -11.21 7.13 -0.99
N PHE A 11 -11.75 5.98 -0.57
CA PHE A 11 -13.09 5.89 0.00
C PHE A 11 -13.23 6.71 1.29
N LYS A 12 -12.19 6.75 2.13
CA LYS A 12 -12.15 7.56 3.35
C LYS A 12 -12.29 9.06 3.07
N THR A 13 -11.81 9.54 1.93
CA THR A 13 -11.88 10.97 1.55
C THR A 13 -13.18 11.35 0.85
N GLU A 14 -13.98 10.38 0.41
CA GLU A 14 -15.29 10.62 -0.19
C GLU A 14 -16.31 11.00 0.89
N THR A 15 -16.61 12.30 1.04
CA THR A 15 -17.47 12.84 2.10
C THR A 15 -18.95 12.98 1.72
N GLY A 16 -19.29 12.71 0.48
CA GLY A 16 -20.66 12.85 -0.04
C GLY A 16 -21.56 11.68 0.37
N ARG A 17 -22.17 11.74 1.57
CA ARG A 17 -23.22 10.78 1.92
C ARG A 17 -24.50 11.13 1.18
N THR A 18 -24.94 10.23 0.31
CA THR A 18 -26.24 10.30 -0.39
C THR A 18 -27.20 9.32 0.24
N VAL A 19 -28.50 9.62 0.15
CA VAL A 19 -29.53 8.63 0.53
C VAL A 19 -29.36 7.41 -0.37
N LEU A 20 -29.13 6.26 0.24
CA LEU A 20 -28.97 5.00 -0.47
C LEU A 20 -30.34 4.50 -0.97
N SER A 21 -30.35 3.95 -2.19
CA SER A 21 -31.50 3.19 -2.66
C SER A 21 -31.60 1.85 -1.91
N GLU A 22 -32.80 1.27 -1.85
CA GLU A 22 -33.03 -0.03 -1.21
C GLU A 22 -32.08 -1.09 -1.75
N ASP A 23 -31.89 -1.19 -3.06
CA ASP A 23 -30.97 -2.13 -3.71
C ASP A 23 -29.52 -2.04 -3.18
N LYS A 24 -29.05 -0.83 -2.81
CA LYS A 24 -27.71 -0.65 -2.28
C LYS A 24 -27.61 -1.02 -0.81
N LEU A 25 -28.68 -0.77 -0.05
CA LEU A 25 -28.80 -1.21 1.34
C LEU A 25 -28.80 -2.74 1.42
N GLU A 26 -29.63 -3.40 0.60
CA GLU A 26 -29.66 -4.85 0.49
C GLU A 26 -28.28 -5.44 0.17
N LYS A 27 -27.56 -4.84 -0.77
CA LYS A 27 -26.17 -5.26 -1.10
C LYS A 27 -25.21 -5.12 0.08
N ILE A 28 -25.29 -4.05 0.84
CA ILE A 28 -24.45 -3.86 2.03
C ILE A 28 -24.74 -4.97 3.03
N ASP A 29 -26.00 -5.28 3.27
CA ASP A 29 -26.39 -6.33 4.19
C ASP A 29 -26.02 -7.73 3.69
N GLU A 30 -26.12 -7.98 2.37
CA GLU A 30 -25.63 -9.21 1.74
C GLU A 30 -24.12 -9.41 1.96
N TYR A 31 -23.30 -8.38 1.68
CA TYR A 31 -21.86 -8.46 1.90
C TYR A 31 -21.51 -8.67 3.37
N ARG A 32 -22.24 -8.02 4.28
CA ARG A 32 -22.06 -8.18 5.72
C ARG A 32 -22.35 -9.61 6.16
N GLN A 33 -23.49 -10.15 5.77
CA GLN A 33 -23.89 -11.53 6.10
C GLN A 33 -22.90 -12.55 5.55
N ARG A 34 -22.46 -12.39 4.29
CA ARG A 34 -21.49 -13.28 3.67
C ARG A 34 -20.14 -13.23 4.39
N PHE A 35 -19.65 -12.04 4.71
CA PHE A 35 -18.36 -11.89 5.39
C PHE A 35 -18.38 -12.52 6.78
N PHE A 36 -19.33 -12.15 7.62
CA PHE A 36 -19.40 -12.68 8.98
C PHE A 36 -19.73 -14.18 8.99
N GLY A 37 -20.61 -14.65 8.12
CA GLY A 37 -20.89 -16.09 7.98
C GLY A 37 -19.63 -16.90 7.63
N LEU A 38 -18.73 -16.38 6.77
CA LEU A 38 -17.46 -17.04 6.46
C LEU A 38 -16.48 -17.00 7.64
N MET A 39 -16.49 -15.92 8.44
CA MET A 39 -15.64 -15.82 9.62
C MET A 39 -16.13 -16.72 10.76
N GLU A 40 -17.45 -16.94 10.88
CA GLU A 40 -18.05 -17.86 11.84
C GLU A 40 -17.88 -19.33 11.44
N ASP A 41 -17.79 -19.62 10.14
CA ASP A 41 -17.59 -20.97 9.60
C ASP A 41 -16.08 -21.27 9.47
N ASP A 42 -15.49 -21.61 10.61
CA ASP A 42 -14.07 -22.04 10.72
C ASP A 42 -13.05 -21.03 10.16
N LEU A 43 -13.32 -19.73 10.35
CA LEU A 43 -12.41 -18.63 9.93
C LEU A 43 -11.96 -18.76 8.48
N LYS A 44 -12.87 -18.90 7.53
CA LYS A 44 -12.59 -18.97 6.08
C LYS A 44 -12.05 -17.64 5.55
N THR A 45 -10.88 -17.23 6.09
CA THR A 45 -10.25 -15.93 5.81
C THR A 45 -9.99 -15.66 4.33
N PRO A 46 -9.54 -16.61 3.49
CA PRO A 46 -9.35 -16.35 2.06
C PRO A 46 -10.65 -15.97 1.34
N GLU A 47 -11.76 -16.64 1.66
CA GLU A 47 -13.08 -16.38 1.10
C GLU A 47 -13.61 -15.04 1.62
N ALA A 48 -13.46 -14.75 2.92
CA ALA A 48 -13.82 -13.47 3.53
C ALA A 48 -13.05 -12.30 2.90
N LEU A 49 -11.75 -12.44 2.62
CA LEU A 49 -10.97 -11.47 1.86
C LEU A 49 -11.49 -11.27 0.43
N SER A 50 -12.01 -12.33 -0.20
CA SER A 50 -12.63 -12.20 -1.53
C SER A 50 -13.88 -11.32 -1.48
N VAL A 51 -14.73 -11.46 -0.45
CA VAL A 51 -15.88 -10.57 -0.22
C VAL A 51 -15.43 -9.12 -0.03
N LEU A 52 -14.36 -8.88 0.74
CA LEU A 52 -13.79 -7.55 0.93
C LEU A 52 -13.40 -6.91 -0.42
N TYR A 53 -12.73 -7.67 -1.30
CA TYR A 53 -12.39 -7.18 -2.65
C TYR A 53 -13.60 -6.95 -3.54
N GLU A 54 -14.68 -7.75 -3.40
CA GLU A 54 -15.93 -7.51 -4.11
C GLU A 54 -16.57 -6.18 -3.69
N VAL A 55 -16.58 -5.86 -2.39
CA VAL A 55 -17.04 -4.56 -1.88
C VAL A 55 -16.30 -3.41 -2.56
N THR A 56 -14.96 -3.49 -2.70
CA THR A 56 -14.18 -2.41 -3.35
C THR A 56 -14.62 -2.14 -4.79
N LYS A 57 -15.08 -3.16 -5.50
CA LYS A 57 -15.49 -3.11 -6.92
C LYS A 57 -16.99 -2.86 -7.11
N SER A 58 -17.79 -2.90 -6.05
CA SER A 58 -19.23 -2.73 -6.11
C SER A 58 -19.65 -1.33 -6.56
N ASN A 59 -20.93 -1.12 -6.80
CA ASN A 59 -21.53 0.19 -7.11
C ASN A 59 -22.04 0.95 -5.87
N ILE A 60 -21.64 0.52 -4.68
CA ILE A 60 -21.93 1.21 -3.41
C ILE A 60 -21.10 2.52 -3.37
N PRO A 61 -21.62 3.63 -2.83
CA PRO A 61 -20.82 4.86 -2.65
C PRO A 61 -19.56 4.63 -1.82
N GLY A 62 -18.50 5.40 -2.05
CA GLY A 62 -17.21 5.21 -1.40
C GLY A 62 -17.27 5.34 0.11
N SER A 63 -18.03 6.32 0.63
CA SER A 63 -18.25 6.47 2.08
C SER A 63 -18.83 5.21 2.73
N ASP A 64 -19.83 4.59 2.08
CA ASP A 64 -20.49 3.40 2.61
C ASP A 64 -19.60 2.14 2.44
N LYS A 65 -18.80 2.09 1.36
CA LYS A 65 -17.73 1.08 1.25
C LYS A 65 -16.73 1.20 2.38
N TYR A 66 -16.29 2.43 2.69
CA TYR A 66 -15.35 2.65 3.76
C TYR A 66 -15.87 2.15 5.10
N ASP A 67 -17.12 2.52 5.45
CA ASP A 67 -17.74 2.09 6.69
C ASP A 67 -17.84 0.56 6.77
N LEU A 68 -18.27 -0.11 5.70
CA LEU A 68 -18.37 -1.57 5.65
C LEU A 68 -16.99 -2.26 5.73
N LEU A 69 -15.98 -1.72 5.04
CA LEU A 69 -14.63 -2.28 5.08
C LEU A 69 -13.98 -2.10 6.45
N VAL A 70 -14.27 -0.99 7.14
CA VAL A 70 -13.82 -0.76 8.51
C VAL A 70 -14.50 -1.72 9.49
N GLU A 71 -15.77 -2.03 9.28
CA GLU A 71 -16.50 -3.04 10.07
C GLU A 71 -15.85 -4.44 9.90
N PHE A 72 -15.49 -4.82 8.68
CA PHE A 72 -14.77 -6.08 8.42
C PHE A 72 -13.37 -6.09 9.05
N ASP A 73 -12.72 -4.93 9.08
CA ASP A 73 -11.39 -4.78 9.67
C ASP A 73 -11.37 -4.93 11.19
N GLU A 74 -12.49 -4.73 11.87
CA GLU A 74 -12.58 -5.01 13.32
C GLU A 74 -12.31 -6.48 13.64
N VAL A 75 -12.57 -7.38 12.69
CA VAL A 75 -12.26 -8.82 12.80
C VAL A 75 -10.89 -9.15 12.20
N LEU A 76 -10.55 -8.54 11.06
CA LEU A 76 -9.31 -8.85 10.33
C LEU A 76 -8.06 -8.20 10.94
N GLY A 77 -8.20 -7.06 11.64
CA GLY A 77 -7.10 -6.35 12.31
C GLY A 77 -6.07 -5.76 11.36
N LEU A 78 -6.44 -5.34 10.15
CA LEU A 78 -5.53 -4.80 9.13
C LEU A 78 -5.24 -3.31 9.32
N GLY A 79 -5.99 -2.61 10.20
CA GLY A 79 -5.76 -1.24 10.59
C GLY A 79 -6.30 -0.18 9.62
N PHE A 80 -7.43 -0.41 8.94
CA PHE A 80 -8.00 0.51 7.95
C PHE A 80 -8.35 1.89 8.50
N ARG A 81 -8.76 2.00 9.76
CA ARG A 81 -9.04 3.29 10.42
C ARG A 81 -7.79 4.16 10.56
N THR A 82 -6.65 3.52 10.84
CA THR A 82 -5.37 4.19 11.11
C THR A 82 -4.56 4.44 9.86
N LEU A 83 -4.99 3.91 8.69
CA LEU A 83 -4.33 4.17 7.41
C LEU A 83 -4.21 5.68 7.16
N GLN A 84 -3.01 6.10 6.80
CA GLN A 84 -2.68 7.48 6.44
C GLN A 84 -2.06 7.53 5.03
N LEU A 85 -2.05 8.70 4.44
CA LEU A 85 -1.39 8.93 3.15
C LEU A 85 0.11 8.60 3.17
N THR A 86 0.71 8.59 4.37
CA THR A 86 2.11 8.16 4.59
C THR A 86 2.32 6.67 4.34
N ASP A 87 1.25 5.85 4.39
CA ASP A 87 1.29 4.42 4.05
C ASP A 87 1.23 4.19 2.52
N GLN A 88 1.11 5.25 1.73
CA GLN A 88 1.29 5.19 0.29
C GLN A 88 2.76 4.86 -0.02
N PRO A 89 3.03 4.10 -1.07
CA PRO A 89 4.41 3.95 -1.51
C PRO A 89 4.98 5.34 -1.72
N THR A 90 6.01 5.69 -0.98
CA THR A 90 6.67 7.00 -1.05
C THR A 90 6.95 7.33 -2.51
N ALA A 91 6.61 8.53 -2.94
CA ALA A 91 6.79 8.95 -4.32
C ALA A 91 8.25 8.69 -4.75
N LEU A 92 8.42 8.17 -5.95
CA LEU A 92 9.76 7.95 -6.49
C LEU A 92 10.48 9.30 -6.62
N ILE A 93 11.69 9.39 -6.10
CA ILE A 93 12.56 10.53 -6.28
C ILE A 93 13.21 10.40 -7.68
N THR A 94 12.71 11.17 -8.60
CA THR A 94 13.22 11.22 -9.99
C THR A 94 14.40 12.18 -10.10
N ASP A 95 14.40 13.24 -9.28
CA ASP A 95 15.47 14.23 -9.25
C ASP A 95 16.51 13.88 -8.17
N LEU A 96 17.60 13.26 -8.60
CA LEU A 96 18.72 12.89 -7.74
C LEU A 96 19.44 14.11 -7.14
N ALA A 97 19.18 15.33 -7.61
CA ALA A 97 19.72 16.55 -7.01
C ALA A 97 19.12 16.83 -5.62
N THR A 98 17.98 16.23 -5.29
CA THR A 98 17.29 16.42 -3.99
C THR A 98 17.83 15.52 -2.87
N VAL A 99 18.67 14.54 -3.19
CA VAL A 99 19.26 13.62 -2.21
C VAL A 99 20.70 14.02 -1.88
N SER A 100 21.23 13.45 -0.78
CA SER A 100 22.62 13.71 -0.38
C SER A 100 23.61 13.27 -1.46
N GLU A 101 24.79 13.90 -1.47
CA GLU A 101 25.86 13.57 -2.39
C GLU A 101 26.29 12.09 -2.29
N GLU A 102 26.32 11.56 -1.07
CA GLU A 102 26.63 10.16 -0.81
C GLU A 102 25.65 9.20 -1.51
N VAL A 103 24.35 9.48 -1.41
CA VAL A 103 23.30 8.67 -2.07
C VAL A 103 23.45 8.75 -3.58
N ARG A 104 23.76 9.93 -4.13
CA ARG A 104 23.98 10.14 -5.57
C ARG A 104 25.15 9.32 -6.08
N GLN A 105 26.30 9.38 -5.38
CA GLN A 105 27.49 8.61 -5.74
C GLN A 105 27.23 7.11 -5.72
N LEU A 106 26.48 6.60 -4.75
CA LEU A 106 26.12 5.18 -4.69
C LEU A 106 25.22 4.75 -5.86
N VAL A 107 24.29 5.61 -6.29
CA VAL A 107 23.46 5.35 -7.48
C VAL A 107 24.34 5.28 -8.73
N GLU A 108 25.29 6.20 -8.90
CA GLU A 108 26.22 6.21 -10.03
C GLU A 108 27.16 5.00 -10.01
N GLN A 109 27.73 4.66 -8.86
CA GLN A 109 28.55 3.45 -8.69
C GLN A 109 27.78 2.19 -9.08
N ARG A 110 26.55 2.05 -8.61
CA ARG A 110 25.69 0.93 -8.99
C ARG A 110 25.46 0.89 -10.51
N GLN A 111 25.18 2.03 -11.12
CA GLN A 111 24.92 2.10 -12.57
C GLN A 111 26.18 1.73 -13.38
N THR A 112 27.34 2.23 -12.97
CA THR A 112 28.63 1.90 -13.60
C THR A 112 28.95 0.42 -13.47
N ALA A 113 28.77 -0.17 -12.28
CA ALA A 113 28.98 -1.57 -12.02
C ALA A 113 28.06 -2.45 -12.89
N ARG A 114 26.77 -2.09 -13.03
CA ARG A 114 25.83 -2.80 -13.91
C ARG A 114 26.23 -2.74 -15.38
N THR A 115 26.69 -1.59 -15.84
CA THR A 115 27.18 -1.42 -17.21
C THR A 115 28.42 -2.29 -17.46
N ALA A 116 29.30 -2.39 -16.46
CA ALA A 116 30.48 -3.27 -16.50
C ALA A 116 30.15 -4.74 -16.25
N LYS A 117 28.87 -5.08 -15.94
CA LYS A 117 28.40 -6.43 -15.53
C LYS A 117 29.08 -6.94 -14.25
N ASP A 118 29.56 -6.03 -13.41
CA ASP A 118 30.06 -6.34 -12.07
C ASP A 118 28.89 -6.35 -11.09
N TRP A 119 28.25 -7.51 -11.00
CA TRP A 119 27.05 -7.71 -10.19
C TRP A 119 27.35 -7.57 -8.69
N GLN A 120 28.55 -7.98 -8.26
CA GLN A 120 28.95 -7.90 -6.86
C GLN A 120 29.09 -6.46 -6.40
N ALA A 121 29.74 -5.61 -7.18
CA ALA A 121 29.83 -4.17 -6.89
C ALA A 121 28.47 -3.49 -6.94
N ALA A 122 27.60 -3.86 -7.88
CA ALA A 122 26.25 -3.33 -7.99
C ALA A 122 25.38 -3.67 -6.76
N ASP A 123 25.47 -4.90 -6.25
CA ASP A 123 24.74 -5.34 -5.05
C ASP A 123 25.28 -4.64 -3.79
N THR A 124 26.61 -4.48 -3.69
CA THR A 124 27.22 -3.73 -2.57
C THR A 124 26.72 -2.27 -2.51
N ALA A 125 26.65 -1.60 -3.65
CA ALA A 125 26.12 -0.24 -3.72
C ALA A 125 24.63 -0.20 -3.38
N ARG A 126 23.85 -1.18 -3.83
CA ARG A 126 22.43 -1.31 -3.48
C ARG A 126 22.24 -1.50 -1.97
N ASP A 127 22.99 -2.39 -1.34
CA ASP A 127 22.90 -2.63 0.10
C ASP A 127 23.27 -1.38 0.92
N SER A 128 24.22 -0.59 0.43
CA SER A 128 24.57 0.69 1.04
C SER A 128 23.45 1.71 0.93
N LEU A 129 22.76 1.78 -0.21
CA LEU A 129 21.58 2.62 -0.40
C LEU A 129 20.43 2.21 0.52
N VAL A 130 20.20 0.90 0.71
CA VAL A 130 19.21 0.38 1.65
C VAL A 130 19.53 0.80 3.08
N LYS A 131 20.78 0.75 3.51
CA LYS A 131 21.23 1.23 4.84
C LYS A 131 20.99 2.72 5.05
N LEU A 132 21.08 3.52 3.97
CA LEU A 132 20.77 4.95 3.98
C LEU A 132 19.26 5.24 3.86
N GLY A 133 18.41 4.21 3.82
CA GLY A 133 16.96 4.36 3.77
C GLY A 133 16.40 4.54 2.36
N TYR A 134 17.09 4.05 1.32
CA TYR A 134 16.64 4.17 -0.07
C TYR A 134 16.65 2.83 -0.78
N GLU A 135 15.59 2.56 -1.54
CA GLU A 135 15.51 1.46 -2.50
C GLU A 135 15.62 2.02 -3.92
N VAL A 136 16.47 1.39 -4.75
CA VAL A 136 16.61 1.78 -6.17
C VAL A 136 15.65 0.96 -7.03
N ILE A 137 14.87 1.66 -7.84
CA ILE A 137 13.94 1.08 -8.81
C ILE A 137 14.43 1.46 -10.21
N ASP A 138 14.71 0.46 -11.04
CA ASP A 138 15.08 0.68 -12.43
C ASP A 138 13.79 0.85 -13.27
N VAL A 139 13.62 2.02 -13.85
CA VAL A 139 12.54 2.33 -14.79
C VAL A 139 13.11 2.66 -16.16
N THR A 140 12.27 2.73 -17.17
CA THR A 140 12.69 3.01 -18.56
C THR A 140 13.41 4.35 -18.72
N THR A 141 13.17 5.30 -17.81
CA THR A 141 13.80 6.63 -17.80
C THR A 141 15.10 6.69 -17.01
N GLY A 142 15.53 5.59 -16.37
CA GLY A 142 16.74 5.52 -15.54
C GLY A 142 16.44 5.07 -14.10
N PRO A 143 17.47 5.01 -13.24
CA PRO A 143 17.29 4.65 -11.84
C PRO A 143 16.53 5.72 -11.10
N GLN A 144 15.54 5.31 -10.30
CA GLN A 144 14.78 6.16 -9.39
C GLN A 144 14.93 5.64 -7.96
N LEU A 145 14.88 6.54 -6.99
CA LEU A 145 14.97 6.18 -5.59
C LEU A 145 13.58 6.19 -4.96
N ARG A 146 13.33 5.20 -4.12
CA ARG A 146 12.18 5.16 -3.22
C ARG A 146 12.69 5.21 -1.79
N PRO A 147 12.33 6.24 -1.00
CA PRO A 147 12.64 6.23 0.42
C PRO A 147 12.00 5.01 1.10
N ILE A 148 12.81 4.25 1.83
CA ILE A 148 12.34 3.20 2.71
C ILE A 148 12.12 3.88 4.05
N HIS A 149 10.91 3.84 4.62
CA HIS A 149 10.73 4.33 5.98
C HIS A 149 11.71 3.59 6.89
N PRO A 150 12.55 4.30 7.65
CA PRO A 150 13.36 3.64 8.65
C PRO A 150 12.41 2.90 9.58
N ILE A 151 12.63 1.61 9.77
CA ILE A 151 12.08 0.89 10.90
C ILE A 151 12.56 1.69 12.10
N VAL A 152 11.66 2.46 12.71
CA VAL A 152 11.96 3.16 13.96
C VAL A 152 12.23 2.03 14.96
N GLU A 153 13.49 1.71 15.17
CA GLU A 153 13.88 0.96 16.36
C GLU A 153 13.36 1.78 17.52
N LYS A 154 12.34 1.25 18.21
CA LYS A 154 11.90 1.80 19.49
C LYS A 154 13.12 1.75 20.40
N GLY A 155 13.83 2.86 20.45
CA GLY A 155 14.88 3.08 21.44
C GLY A 155 14.30 2.86 22.83
N GLN A 156 15.04 2.13 23.61
CA GLN A 156 14.87 1.76 24.99
C GLN A 156 14.36 2.91 25.86
#